data_0e3655b5e55f9f7bf2de35b8751d7f20
#
_entry.id   0e3655b5e55f9f7bf2de35b8751d7f20
#
_cell.length_a   1.000
_cell.length_b   1.000
_cell.length_c   1.000
_cell.angle_alpha   90.00
_cell.angle_beta   90.00
_cell.angle_gamma   90.00
#
_symmetry.space_group_name_H-M   'P 1'
#
loop_
_entity.id
_entity.type
_entity.pdbx_description
1 polymer ?
#
loop_
_entity_poly.entity_id
_entity_poly.type
_entity_poly.pdbx_seq_one_letter_code
_entity_poly.pdbx_strand_id
1 'polypeptide(L)'
;MPVHTAYVGLDVHKETIAISVADPGRQEPGYEGEIANTPKRIDRKIQQLSERYGGGLLQFVYEAGPCGYGLYRQLLASGHDVQVVAPSRIPKAPGERIKTDRRDALKLARLARSGDLTPVWVPDTEQEAMRDLTRARDDMKAQERKARQQLNAFVLRHGHHWPKGRSRWTQTHFNWLESLRFQHDWQQVVLQEYIDAVRAATRRVADIAAQMERALPQWSLAPVVEALVALRGIDKLAAMVLMAELGDISRFDSPRQLMAFLGLVPSEHSSGSRRRQGAITLTGNSHARRMLVESAWSYRFPARQTGHLKRKAANAPEEAKAIAWKAQKRLCGRYRDLTRAGKNAKLVCVAVARELTGFIWDIVCRVMPRAHAV
;
A
#
# COMPACT_ATOMS: atom_id res chain seq x y z
N MET A 1 -5.15 -25.92 15.19
CA MET A 1 -4.53 -24.66 15.62
C MET A 1 -3.64 -24.98 16.82
N PRO A 2 -2.44 -24.40 16.93
CA PRO A 2 -1.63 -24.61 18.12
C PRO A 2 -2.40 -24.11 19.36
N VAL A 3 -2.25 -24.84 20.47
CA VAL A 3 -2.89 -24.47 21.73
C VAL A 3 -1.94 -23.51 22.45
N HIS A 4 -2.35 -22.24 22.56
CA HIS A 4 -1.57 -21.23 23.28
C HIS A 4 -1.80 -21.34 24.79
N THR A 5 -0.74 -21.22 25.56
CA THR A 5 -0.78 -21.23 27.04
C THR A 5 -1.19 -19.89 27.62
N ALA A 6 -0.96 -18.79 26.90
CA ALA A 6 -1.48 -17.46 27.22
C ALA A 6 -1.49 -16.52 25.99
N TYR A 7 -2.25 -15.44 26.11
CA TYR A 7 -2.45 -14.42 25.09
C TYR A 7 -1.97 -13.07 25.62
N VAL A 8 -0.98 -12.48 24.96
CA VAL A 8 -0.29 -11.27 25.43
C VAL A 8 -0.64 -10.09 24.52
N GLY A 9 -1.37 -9.14 25.05
CA GLY A 9 -1.70 -7.88 24.37
C GLY A 9 -0.65 -6.81 24.65
N LEU A 10 -0.12 -6.18 23.60
CA LEU A 10 0.92 -5.16 23.69
C LEU A 10 0.39 -3.85 23.09
N ASP A 11 0.39 -2.78 23.87
CA ASP A 11 0.21 -1.43 23.32
C ASP A 11 1.60 -0.78 23.18
N VAL A 12 2.02 -0.60 21.92
CA VAL A 12 3.42 -0.34 21.55
C VAL A 12 3.60 1.14 21.19
N HIS A 13 4.36 1.85 22.00
CA HIS A 13 4.80 3.22 21.78
C HIS A 13 6.31 3.29 21.50
N LYS A 14 6.79 4.46 21.07
CA LYS A 14 8.21 4.67 20.76
C LYS A 14 9.12 4.32 21.94
N GLU A 15 8.78 4.77 23.14
CA GLU A 15 9.62 4.66 24.33
C GLU A 15 9.18 3.50 25.26
N THR A 16 7.91 3.08 25.18
CA THR A 16 7.32 2.15 26.14
C THR A 16 6.39 1.14 25.47
N ILE A 17 6.15 0.02 26.17
CA ILE A 17 5.19 -1.01 25.79
C ILE A 17 4.37 -1.35 27.03
N ALA A 18 3.06 -1.11 26.99
CA ALA A 18 2.11 -1.58 28.00
C ALA A 18 1.72 -3.03 27.70
N ILE A 19 1.74 -3.89 28.71
CA ILE A 19 1.58 -5.34 28.57
C ILE A 19 0.41 -5.83 29.40
N SER A 20 -0.41 -6.66 28.80
CA SER A 20 -1.50 -7.37 29.48
C SER A 20 -1.54 -8.83 29.03
N VAL A 21 -1.92 -9.73 29.95
CA VAL A 21 -1.95 -11.17 29.68
C VAL A 21 -3.34 -11.71 29.99
N ALA A 22 -3.86 -12.53 29.10
CA ALA A 22 -5.07 -13.31 29.26
C ALA A 22 -4.73 -14.80 29.32
N ASP A 23 -5.05 -15.45 30.40
CA ASP A 23 -4.96 -16.91 30.52
C ASP A 23 -6.05 -17.59 29.66
N PRO A 24 -5.87 -18.87 29.27
CA PRO A 24 -6.94 -19.67 28.71
C PRO A 24 -8.15 -19.71 29.65
N GLY A 25 -9.34 -19.52 29.13
CA GLY A 25 -10.57 -19.54 29.93
C GLY A 25 -11.28 -18.18 29.93
N ARG A 26 -12.15 -17.96 30.96
CA ARG A 26 -13.06 -16.79 30.98
C ARG A 26 -12.63 -15.66 31.93
N GLN A 27 -11.51 -15.82 32.62
CA GLN A 27 -11.03 -14.80 33.56
C GLN A 27 -10.66 -13.51 32.84
N GLU A 28 -10.83 -12.35 33.47
CA GLU A 28 -10.41 -11.08 32.89
C GLU A 28 -8.88 -11.03 32.76
N PRO A 29 -8.37 -10.45 31.64
CA PRO A 29 -6.93 -10.27 31.46
C PRO A 29 -6.29 -9.44 32.56
N GLY A 30 -5.08 -9.84 32.99
CA GLY A 30 -4.27 -9.11 33.97
C GLY A 30 -3.38 -8.05 33.28
N TYR A 31 -3.22 -6.88 33.89
CA TYR A 31 -2.26 -5.89 33.47
C TYR A 31 -0.90 -6.16 34.10
N GLU A 32 0.13 -6.33 33.30
CA GLU A 32 1.50 -6.69 33.72
C GLU A 32 2.44 -5.48 33.90
N GLY A 33 1.91 -4.29 33.68
CA GLY A 33 2.71 -3.06 33.75
C GLY A 33 3.25 -2.61 32.39
N GLU A 34 4.19 -1.72 32.45
CA GLU A 34 4.85 -1.08 31.30
C GLU A 34 6.35 -1.35 31.34
N ILE A 35 6.95 -1.57 30.20
CA ILE A 35 8.40 -1.72 30.03
C ILE A 35 8.93 -0.70 29.02
N ALA A 36 10.23 -0.38 29.11
CA ALA A 36 10.89 0.39 28.06
C ALA A 36 10.94 -0.43 26.75
N ASN A 37 10.63 0.22 25.63
CA ASN A 37 10.68 -0.38 24.29
C ASN A 37 12.13 -0.52 23.80
N THR A 38 12.86 -1.44 24.42
CA THR A 38 14.23 -1.80 24.04
C THR A 38 14.37 -3.32 23.93
N PRO A 39 15.19 -3.83 22.98
CA PRO A 39 15.32 -5.28 22.77
C PRO A 39 15.61 -6.04 24.06
N LYS A 40 16.55 -5.55 24.87
CA LYS A 40 16.93 -6.19 26.15
C LYS A 40 15.77 -6.28 27.15
N ARG A 41 14.90 -5.26 27.24
CA ARG A 41 13.75 -5.28 28.15
C ARG A 41 12.65 -6.19 27.64
N ILE A 42 12.47 -6.22 26.32
CA ILE A 42 11.52 -7.12 25.64
C ILE A 42 11.94 -8.58 25.89
N ASP A 43 13.21 -8.93 25.59
CA ASP A 43 13.71 -10.31 25.82
C ASP A 43 13.53 -10.76 27.26
N ARG A 44 13.87 -9.90 28.24
CA ARG A 44 13.69 -10.19 29.66
C ARG A 44 12.22 -10.44 29.99
N LYS A 45 11.27 -9.67 29.42
CA LYS A 45 9.85 -9.87 29.67
C LYS A 45 9.32 -11.14 29.00
N ILE A 46 9.78 -11.45 27.79
CA ILE A 46 9.47 -12.71 27.12
C ILE A 46 9.92 -13.89 27.97
N GLN A 47 11.17 -13.87 28.41
CA GLN A 47 11.71 -14.94 29.28
C GLN A 47 10.87 -15.10 30.55
N GLN A 48 10.56 -14.02 31.27
CA GLN A 48 9.73 -14.03 32.47
C GLN A 48 8.34 -14.65 32.23
N LEU A 49 7.71 -14.32 31.08
CA LEU A 49 6.42 -14.88 30.70
C LEU A 49 6.55 -16.37 30.33
N SER A 50 7.57 -16.74 29.57
CA SER A 50 7.84 -18.14 29.21
C SER A 50 8.06 -19.02 30.43
N GLU A 51 8.85 -18.55 31.40
CA GLU A 51 9.05 -19.27 32.68
C GLU A 51 7.74 -19.45 33.47
N ARG A 52 6.92 -18.39 33.57
CA ARG A 52 5.61 -18.43 34.21
C ARG A 52 4.68 -19.47 33.59
N TYR A 53 4.71 -19.63 32.29
CA TYR A 53 3.84 -20.55 31.55
C TYR A 53 4.54 -21.87 31.15
N GLY A 54 5.60 -22.23 31.88
CA GLY A 54 6.29 -23.53 31.73
C GLY A 54 6.90 -23.77 30.35
N GLY A 55 7.33 -22.73 29.67
CA GLY A 55 7.88 -22.83 28.32
C GLY A 55 6.84 -23.06 27.22
N GLY A 56 5.54 -22.93 27.52
CA GLY A 56 4.46 -23.10 26.55
C GLY A 56 4.39 -22.00 25.52
N LEU A 57 3.71 -22.26 24.42
CA LEU A 57 3.56 -21.33 23.32
C LEU A 57 2.68 -20.15 23.71
N LEU A 58 3.22 -18.94 23.65
CA LEU A 58 2.49 -17.70 23.87
C LEU A 58 2.04 -17.09 22.53
N GLN A 59 0.88 -16.44 22.52
CA GLN A 59 0.44 -15.63 21.40
C GLN A 59 0.55 -14.15 21.76
N PHE A 60 1.43 -13.42 21.08
CA PHE A 60 1.56 -11.98 21.21
C PHE A 60 0.72 -11.25 20.16
N VAL A 61 0.11 -10.15 20.56
CA VAL A 61 -0.69 -9.32 19.66
C VAL A 61 -0.40 -7.84 19.91
N TYR A 62 -0.20 -7.09 18.84
CA TYR A 62 -0.10 -5.63 18.91
C TYR A 62 -0.68 -4.93 17.68
N GLU A 63 -0.97 -3.63 17.83
CA GLU A 63 -1.52 -2.79 16.78
C GLU A 63 -0.42 -2.32 15.82
N ALA A 64 -0.67 -2.41 14.51
CA ALA A 64 0.22 -1.87 13.48
C ALA A 64 0.36 -0.36 13.64
N GLY A 65 1.59 0.10 13.87
CA GLY A 65 1.89 1.49 14.16
C GLY A 65 3.27 1.92 13.60
N PRO A 66 3.71 3.13 13.94
CA PRO A 66 4.98 3.70 13.45
C PRO A 66 6.22 2.97 13.92
N CYS A 67 6.12 2.11 14.96
CA CYS A 67 7.25 1.32 15.48
C CYS A 67 7.64 0.15 14.56
N GLY A 68 6.91 -0.08 13.47
CA GLY A 68 7.26 -1.08 12.45
C GLY A 68 7.16 -2.53 12.93
N TYR A 69 7.95 -3.41 12.31
CA TYR A 69 7.89 -4.85 12.52
C TYR A 69 9.11 -5.44 13.26
N GLY A 70 9.98 -4.61 13.84
CA GLY A 70 11.13 -5.07 14.61
C GLY A 70 10.71 -5.94 15.79
N LEU A 71 9.71 -5.50 16.56
CA LEU A 71 9.12 -6.27 17.67
C LEU A 71 8.53 -7.61 17.18
N TYR A 72 7.81 -7.62 16.07
CA TYR A 72 7.26 -8.85 15.48
C TYR A 72 8.36 -9.89 15.24
N ARG A 73 9.47 -9.48 14.63
CA ARG A 73 10.59 -10.37 14.31
C ARG A 73 11.30 -10.87 15.58
N GLN A 74 11.45 -10.00 16.58
CA GLN A 74 12.06 -10.37 17.87
C GLN A 74 11.21 -11.42 18.60
N LEU A 75 9.91 -11.22 18.71
CA LEU A 75 8.97 -12.15 19.34
C LEU A 75 8.92 -13.49 18.59
N LEU A 76 8.89 -13.45 17.26
CA LEU A 76 8.88 -14.66 16.42
C LEU A 76 10.19 -15.44 16.57
N ALA A 77 11.34 -14.76 16.60
CA ALA A 77 12.65 -15.38 16.82
C ALA A 77 12.78 -16.03 18.20
N SER A 78 11.99 -15.58 19.19
CA SER A 78 11.91 -16.19 20.51
C SER A 78 10.99 -17.44 20.56
N GLY A 79 10.47 -17.91 19.43
CA GLY A 79 9.68 -19.13 19.31
C GLY A 79 8.20 -18.97 19.68
N HIS A 80 7.67 -17.77 19.66
CA HIS A 80 6.27 -17.48 20.00
C HIS A 80 5.46 -17.04 18.78
N ASP A 81 4.14 -17.22 18.84
CA ASP A 81 3.23 -16.73 17.83
C ASP A 81 3.00 -15.22 17.97
N VAL A 82 2.95 -14.51 16.86
CA VAL A 82 2.78 -13.06 16.85
C VAL A 82 1.72 -12.64 15.81
N GLN A 83 0.79 -11.82 16.24
CA GLN A 83 -0.19 -11.20 15.36
C GLN A 83 -0.06 -9.68 15.40
N VAL A 84 0.09 -9.06 14.23
CA VAL A 84 -0.04 -7.61 14.07
C VAL A 84 -1.42 -7.32 13.53
N VAL A 85 -2.15 -6.40 14.14
CA VAL A 85 -3.54 -6.10 13.76
C VAL A 85 -3.69 -4.65 13.30
N ALA A 86 -4.51 -4.41 12.28
CA ALA A 86 -4.75 -3.04 11.84
C ALA A 86 -5.71 -2.31 12.80
N PRO A 87 -5.42 -1.04 13.18
CA PRO A 87 -6.28 -0.23 14.07
C PRO A 87 -7.75 -0.20 13.66
N SER A 88 -8.00 -0.13 12.36
CA SER A 88 -9.34 -0.07 11.78
C SER A 88 -10.11 -1.41 11.81
N ARG A 89 -9.44 -2.50 12.16
CA ARG A 89 -10.03 -3.86 12.23
C ARG A 89 -10.20 -4.37 13.67
N ILE A 90 -9.75 -3.61 14.65
CA ILE A 90 -9.95 -3.94 16.06
C ILE A 90 -11.41 -3.62 16.44
N PRO A 91 -12.21 -4.59 16.90
CA PRO A 91 -13.57 -4.35 17.35
C PRO A 91 -13.64 -3.28 18.45
N LYS A 92 -14.57 -2.35 18.33
CA LYS A 92 -14.80 -1.30 19.32
C LYS A 92 -16.18 -1.48 19.93
N ALA A 93 -16.26 -1.49 21.26
CA ALA A 93 -17.53 -1.53 21.94
C ALA A 93 -18.26 -0.16 21.79
N PRO A 94 -19.59 -0.14 21.59
CA PRO A 94 -20.36 1.10 21.62
C PRO A 94 -20.16 1.80 22.97
N GLY A 95 -19.87 3.13 22.91
CA GLY A 95 -19.70 3.93 24.14
C GLY A 95 -18.31 3.93 24.75
N GLU A 96 -17.34 3.23 24.21
CA GLU A 96 -15.96 3.25 24.67
C GLU A 96 -15.30 4.61 24.33
N ARG A 97 -15.27 5.52 25.32
CA ARG A 97 -14.74 6.89 25.17
C ARG A 97 -13.41 7.13 25.88
N ILE A 98 -12.99 6.22 26.76
CA ILE A 98 -11.76 6.38 27.53
C ILE A 98 -10.68 5.49 26.91
N LYS A 99 -9.64 6.10 26.37
CA LYS A 99 -8.46 5.44 25.82
C LYS A 99 -7.29 5.59 26.80
N THR A 100 -6.66 4.48 27.18
CA THR A 100 -5.40 4.42 27.93
C THR A 100 -4.62 3.19 27.48
N ASP A 101 -3.30 3.26 27.49
CA ASP A 101 -2.40 2.18 27.07
C ASP A 101 -2.69 0.87 27.78
N ARG A 102 -2.98 0.94 29.11
CA ARG A 102 -3.44 -0.21 29.90
C ARG A 102 -4.72 -0.84 29.33
N ARG A 103 -5.73 -0.03 28.96
CA ARG A 103 -7.00 -0.55 28.43
C ARG A 103 -6.83 -1.12 27.04
N ASP A 104 -5.99 -0.51 26.21
CA ASP A 104 -5.70 -0.99 24.86
C ASP A 104 -4.96 -2.33 24.91
N ALA A 105 -3.96 -2.50 25.79
CA ALA A 105 -3.28 -3.78 26.01
C ALA A 105 -4.24 -4.87 26.55
N LEU A 106 -5.10 -4.56 27.54
CA LEU A 106 -6.12 -5.48 28.08
C LEU A 106 -7.10 -5.94 27.00
N LYS A 107 -7.54 -5.00 26.18
CA LYS A 107 -8.45 -5.27 25.06
C LYS A 107 -7.81 -6.19 24.02
N LEU A 108 -6.57 -5.94 23.64
CA LEU A 108 -5.84 -6.78 22.69
C LEU A 108 -5.66 -8.20 23.21
N ALA A 109 -5.28 -8.38 24.49
CA ALA A 109 -5.16 -9.70 25.11
C ALA A 109 -6.51 -10.45 25.12
N ARG A 110 -7.61 -9.77 25.47
CA ARG A 110 -8.97 -10.36 25.44
C ARG A 110 -9.39 -10.79 24.05
N LEU A 111 -9.21 -9.92 23.05
CA LEU A 111 -9.60 -10.19 21.65
C LEU A 111 -8.70 -11.25 20.99
N ALA A 112 -7.42 -11.34 21.38
CA ALA A 112 -6.55 -12.42 20.95
C ALA A 112 -7.07 -13.78 21.44
N ARG A 113 -7.41 -13.86 22.73
CA ARG A 113 -7.96 -15.08 23.35
C ARG A 113 -9.28 -15.52 22.73
N SER A 114 -10.18 -14.58 22.40
CA SER A 114 -11.46 -14.91 21.76
C SER A 114 -11.35 -15.23 20.27
N GLY A 115 -10.19 -14.97 19.63
CA GLY A 115 -10.01 -15.17 18.18
C GLY A 115 -10.69 -14.12 17.30
N ASP A 116 -11.13 -12.98 17.88
CA ASP A 116 -11.86 -11.92 17.17
C ASP A 116 -10.94 -10.95 16.37
N LEU A 117 -9.64 -11.21 16.36
CA LEU A 117 -8.68 -10.37 15.66
C LEU A 117 -8.36 -10.91 14.28
N THR A 118 -8.30 -10.01 13.31
CA THR A 118 -7.85 -10.33 11.96
C THR A 118 -6.42 -9.79 11.76
N PRO A 119 -5.39 -10.65 11.69
CA PRO A 119 -4.02 -10.21 11.54
C PRO A 119 -3.81 -9.55 10.17
N VAL A 120 -2.85 -8.62 10.12
CA VAL A 120 -2.32 -8.11 8.86
C VAL A 120 -1.14 -8.98 8.42
N TRP A 121 -0.95 -9.09 7.13
CA TRP A 121 0.25 -9.71 6.60
C TRP A 121 1.47 -8.82 6.90
N VAL A 122 2.48 -9.41 7.54
CA VAL A 122 3.75 -8.76 7.84
C VAL A 122 4.74 -9.09 6.72
N PRO A 123 5.34 -8.08 6.06
CA PRO A 123 6.35 -8.31 5.04
C PRO A 123 7.65 -8.85 5.66
N ASP A 124 8.39 -9.65 4.89
CA ASP A 124 9.78 -9.92 5.20
C ASP A 124 10.65 -8.66 5.05
N THR A 125 11.92 -8.75 5.38
CA THR A 125 12.84 -7.60 5.37
C THR A 125 13.10 -7.08 3.96
N GLU A 126 13.17 -7.95 2.96
CA GLU A 126 13.35 -7.58 1.56
C GLU A 126 12.13 -6.81 1.04
N GLN A 127 10.95 -7.36 1.30
CA GLN A 127 9.68 -6.76 0.91
C GLN A 127 9.44 -5.41 1.60
N GLU A 128 9.83 -5.28 2.88
CA GLU A 128 9.76 -4.03 3.63
C GLU A 128 10.69 -2.98 3.02
N ALA A 129 11.94 -3.34 2.71
CA ALA A 129 12.91 -2.44 2.05
C ALA A 129 12.42 -1.95 0.68
N MET A 130 11.83 -2.84 -0.14
CA MET A 130 11.26 -2.44 -1.43
C MET A 130 10.04 -1.54 -1.26
N ARG A 131 9.24 -1.75 -0.22
CA ARG A 131 8.11 -0.89 0.13
C ARG A 131 8.57 0.50 0.56
N ASP A 132 9.62 0.59 1.36
CA ASP A 132 10.20 1.87 1.77
C ASP A 132 10.74 2.64 0.56
N LEU A 133 11.43 1.96 -0.35
CA LEU A 133 11.96 2.56 -1.57
C LEU A 133 10.85 3.12 -2.48
N THR A 134 9.76 2.36 -2.67
CA THR A 134 8.62 2.79 -3.48
C THR A 134 7.85 3.95 -2.84
N ARG A 135 7.69 3.95 -1.51
CA ARG A 135 7.04 5.02 -0.75
C ARG A 135 7.88 6.29 -0.74
N ALA A 136 9.21 6.17 -0.57
CA ALA A 136 10.12 7.31 -0.69
C ALA A 136 10.00 7.99 -2.07
N ARG A 137 9.85 7.21 -3.15
CA ARG A 137 9.58 7.78 -4.49
C ARG A 137 8.24 8.53 -4.53
N ASP A 138 7.20 8.02 -3.90
CA ASP A 138 5.90 8.69 -3.83
C ASP A 138 6.00 10.03 -3.07
N ASP A 139 6.79 10.08 -2.00
CA ASP A 139 7.07 11.30 -1.25
C ASP A 139 7.84 12.32 -2.10
N MET A 140 8.87 11.88 -2.86
CA MET A 140 9.57 12.75 -3.80
C MET A 140 8.62 13.28 -4.89
N LYS A 141 7.69 12.46 -5.40
CA LYS A 141 6.65 12.90 -6.34
C LYS A 141 5.68 13.93 -5.73
N ALA A 142 5.36 13.79 -4.45
CA ALA A 142 4.53 14.77 -3.76
C ALA A 142 5.27 16.12 -3.60
N GLN A 143 6.56 16.09 -3.26
CA GLN A 143 7.41 17.28 -3.18
C GLN A 143 7.55 17.97 -4.55
N GLU A 144 7.80 17.21 -5.63
CA GLU A 144 7.84 17.74 -6.99
C GLU A 144 6.53 18.44 -7.37
N ARG A 145 5.39 17.82 -7.06
CA ARG A 145 4.08 18.41 -7.31
C ARG A 145 3.89 19.71 -6.55
N LYS A 146 4.29 19.75 -5.27
CA LYS A 146 4.22 20.97 -4.43
C LYS A 146 5.08 22.09 -5.01
N ALA A 147 6.33 21.80 -5.39
CA ALA A 147 7.23 22.80 -6.01
C ALA A 147 6.63 23.35 -7.33
N ARG A 148 6.08 22.48 -8.19
CA ARG A 148 5.39 22.88 -9.43
C ARG A 148 4.16 23.75 -9.16
N GLN A 149 3.39 23.44 -8.13
CA GLN A 149 2.23 24.25 -7.74
C GLN A 149 2.64 25.64 -7.24
N GLN A 150 3.69 25.72 -6.43
CA GLN A 150 4.22 26.99 -5.90
C GLN A 150 4.72 27.89 -7.03
N LEU A 151 5.52 27.36 -7.97
CA LEU A 151 5.99 28.10 -9.13
C LEU A 151 4.82 28.59 -10.01
N ASN A 152 3.87 27.72 -10.33
CA ASN A 152 2.69 28.11 -11.11
C ASN A 152 1.86 29.19 -10.40
N ALA A 153 1.65 29.10 -9.09
CA ALA A 153 0.91 30.09 -8.33
C ALA A 153 1.62 31.44 -8.31
N PHE A 154 2.95 31.45 -8.16
CA PHE A 154 3.76 32.66 -8.23
C PHE A 154 3.63 33.35 -9.59
N VAL A 155 3.87 32.62 -10.66
CA VAL A 155 3.80 33.14 -12.05
C VAL A 155 2.39 33.67 -12.38
N LEU A 156 1.34 32.93 -11.98
CA LEU A 156 -0.04 33.33 -12.18
C LEU A 156 -0.40 34.62 -11.43
N ARG A 157 0.04 34.76 -10.17
CA ARG A 157 -0.21 35.94 -9.34
C ARG A 157 0.37 37.22 -9.95
N HIS A 158 1.45 37.09 -10.72
CA HIS A 158 2.08 38.21 -11.43
C HIS A 158 1.58 38.38 -12.87
N GLY A 159 0.44 37.76 -13.23
CA GLY A 159 -0.21 37.99 -14.53
C GLY A 159 0.42 37.23 -15.72
N HIS A 160 1.42 36.39 -15.47
CA HIS A 160 2.05 35.61 -16.56
C HIS A 160 1.32 34.30 -16.80
N HIS A 161 1.07 33.97 -18.06
CA HIS A 161 0.32 32.78 -18.45
C HIS A 161 1.05 31.97 -19.54
N TRP A 162 1.31 30.68 -19.24
CA TRP A 162 1.75 29.76 -20.27
C TRP A 162 0.60 29.44 -21.23
N PRO A 163 0.81 29.42 -22.56
CA PRO A 163 -0.25 29.21 -23.53
C PRO A 163 -1.02 27.91 -23.31
N LYS A 164 -2.36 27.97 -23.44
CA LYS A 164 -3.22 26.78 -23.36
C LYS A 164 -2.84 25.76 -24.44
N GLY A 165 -2.92 24.47 -24.10
CA GLY A 165 -2.62 23.36 -25.01
C GLY A 165 -1.15 23.01 -25.17
N ARG A 166 -0.22 23.83 -24.68
CA ARG A 166 1.21 23.49 -24.69
C ARG A 166 1.62 22.71 -23.45
N SER A 167 2.50 21.73 -23.62
CA SER A 167 3.04 20.91 -22.52
C SER A 167 3.87 21.77 -21.56
N ARG A 168 3.67 21.58 -20.26
CA ARG A 168 4.47 22.19 -19.20
C ARG A 168 5.65 21.27 -18.83
N TRP A 169 6.64 21.84 -18.15
CA TRP A 169 7.81 21.14 -17.60
C TRP A 169 8.73 20.53 -18.68
N THR A 170 8.65 21.07 -19.89
CA THR A 170 9.57 20.83 -21.01
C THR A 170 10.65 21.92 -21.00
N GLN A 171 11.75 21.71 -21.73
CA GLN A 171 12.79 22.73 -21.88
C GLN A 171 12.22 24.06 -22.39
N THR A 172 11.29 24.01 -23.36
CA THR A 172 10.61 25.20 -23.88
C THR A 172 9.83 25.96 -22.81
N HIS A 173 9.18 25.24 -21.87
CA HIS A 173 8.49 25.87 -20.74
C HIS A 173 9.48 26.51 -19.76
N PHE A 174 10.60 25.84 -19.46
CA PHE A 174 11.64 26.41 -18.60
C PHE A 174 12.30 27.64 -19.24
N ASN A 175 12.59 27.61 -20.54
CA ASN A 175 13.13 28.78 -21.25
C ASN A 175 12.16 29.98 -21.15
N TRP A 176 10.84 29.73 -21.27
CA TRP A 176 9.85 30.77 -21.08
C TRP A 176 9.83 31.30 -19.63
N LEU A 177 9.87 30.43 -18.63
CA LEU A 177 9.96 30.86 -17.23
C LEU A 177 11.18 31.75 -16.98
N GLU A 178 12.33 31.38 -17.51
CA GLU A 178 13.58 32.14 -17.39
C GLU A 178 13.58 33.49 -18.16
N SER A 179 12.73 33.58 -19.18
CA SER A 179 12.56 34.82 -19.95
C SER A 179 11.66 35.85 -19.25
N LEU A 180 10.90 35.45 -18.24
CA LEU A 180 10.02 36.37 -17.50
C LEU A 180 10.82 37.45 -16.79
N ARG A 181 10.29 38.68 -16.78
CA ARG A 181 10.88 39.82 -16.09
C ARG A 181 9.83 40.39 -15.15
N PHE A 182 10.28 40.81 -13.98
CA PHE A 182 9.43 41.40 -12.94
C PHE A 182 9.87 42.85 -12.65
N GLN A 183 9.00 43.61 -12.05
CA GLN A 183 9.26 45.02 -11.73
C GLN A 183 10.35 45.17 -10.66
N HIS A 184 10.44 44.20 -9.73
CA HIS A 184 11.40 44.23 -8.62
C HIS A 184 12.37 43.05 -8.71
N ASP A 185 13.66 43.32 -8.49
CA ASP A 185 14.72 42.31 -8.54
C ASP A 185 14.48 41.15 -7.56
N TRP A 186 13.89 41.42 -6.40
CA TRP A 186 13.55 40.37 -5.43
C TRP A 186 12.53 39.36 -5.97
N GLN A 187 11.64 39.78 -6.85
CA GLN A 187 10.71 38.86 -7.52
C GLN A 187 11.44 37.98 -8.54
N GLN A 188 12.48 38.49 -9.17
CA GLN A 188 13.32 37.70 -10.05
C GLN A 188 14.12 36.64 -9.28
N VAL A 189 14.65 36.97 -8.09
CA VAL A 189 15.28 36.02 -7.18
C VAL A 189 14.29 34.91 -6.79
N VAL A 190 13.08 35.28 -6.38
CA VAL A 190 12.04 34.30 -5.98
C VAL A 190 11.63 33.39 -7.15
N LEU A 191 11.53 33.93 -8.39
CA LEU A 191 11.28 33.09 -9.58
C LEU A 191 12.37 32.06 -9.74
N GLN A 192 13.63 32.47 -9.66
CA GLN A 192 14.78 31.57 -9.85
C GLN A 192 14.78 30.46 -8.79
N GLU A 193 14.58 30.80 -7.51
CA GLU A 193 14.47 29.81 -6.43
C GLU A 193 13.36 28.79 -6.67
N TYR A 194 12.18 29.19 -7.15
CA TYR A 194 11.11 28.26 -7.49
C TYR A 194 11.45 27.38 -8.70
N ILE A 195 12.14 27.93 -9.74
CA ILE A 195 12.59 27.13 -10.88
C ILE A 195 13.59 26.06 -10.40
N ASP A 196 14.56 26.43 -9.58
CA ASP A 196 15.57 25.54 -9.06
C ASP A 196 14.99 24.48 -8.11
N ALA A 197 14.02 24.84 -7.30
CA ALA A 197 13.27 23.88 -6.48
C ALA A 197 12.54 22.82 -7.33
N VAL A 198 11.91 23.21 -8.45
CA VAL A 198 11.27 22.26 -9.37
C VAL A 198 12.30 21.36 -10.03
N ARG A 199 13.42 21.91 -10.50
CA ARG A 199 14.51 21.12 -11.12
C ARG A 199 15.13 20.13 -10.13
N ALA A 200 15.41 20.57 -8.93
CA ALA A 200 15.96 19.71 -7.86
C ALA A 200 14.98 18.58 -7.50
N ALA A 201 13.70 18.88 -7.32
CA ALA A 201 12.70 17.88 -7.03
C ALA A 201 12.52 16.88 -8.18
N THR A 202 12.56 17.34 -9.44
CA THR A 202 12.49 16.46 -10.61
C THR A 202 13.69 15.52 -10.70
N ARG A 203 14.93 16.00 -10.41
CA ARG A 203 16.12 15.14 -10.36
C ARG A 203 15.99 14.08 -9.27
N ARG A 204 15.59 14.44 -8.06
CA ARG A 204 15.40 13.48 -6.95
C ARG A 204 14.41 12.35 -7.29
N VAL A 205 13.32 12.67 -8.01
CA VAL A 205 12.39 11.64 -8.49
C VAL A 205 13.04 10.71 -9.51
N ALA A 206 13.85 11.24 -10.43
CA ALA A 206 14.58 10.44 -11.41
C ALA A 206 15.64 9.54 -10.74
N ASP A 207 16.39 10.10 -9.78
CA ASP A 207 17.45 9.38 -9.06
C ASP A 207 16.88 8.19 -8.27
N ILE A 208 15.78 8.39 -7.52
CA ILE A 208 15.17 7.28 -6.76
C ILE A 208 14.53 6.24 -7.69
N ALA A 209 13.96 6.65 -8.83
CA ALA A 209 13.45 5.72 -9.83
C ALA A 209 14.58 4.86 -10.43
N ALA A 210 15.76 5.45 -10.70
CA ALA A 210 16.94 4.70 -11.12
C ALA A 210 17.44 3.72 -10.07
N GLN A 211 17.37 4.06 -8.77
CA GLN A 211 17.68 3.12 -7.68
C GLN A 211 16.68 1.94 -7.65
N MET A 212 15.39 2.21 -7.84
CA MET A 212 14.38 1.15 -7.94
C MET A 212 14.69 0.19 -9.09
N GLU A 213 15.04 0.71 -10.27
CA GLU A 213 15.40 -0.12 -11.42
C GLU A 213 16.66 -0.96 -11.16
N ARG A 214 17.65 -0.43 -10.43
CA ARG A 214 18.86 -1.20 -10.02
C ARG A 214 18.56 -2.27 -8.97
N ALA A 215 17.62 -2.01 -8.07
CA ALA A 215 17.22 -2.97 -7.04
C ALA A 215 16.39 -4.13 -7.60
N LEU A 216 15.63 -3.90 -8.69
CA LEU A 216 14.71 -4.89 -9.24
C LEU A 216 15.34 -6.26 -9.53
N PRO A 217 16.51 -6.40 -10.20
CA PRO A 217 17.07 -7.72 -10.52
C PRO A 217 17.44 -8.54 -9.28
N GLN A 218 17.64 -7.90 -8.13
CA GLN A 218 17.98 -8.57 -6.87
C GLN A 218 16.74 -8.93 -6.04
N TRP A 219 15.57 -8.46 -6.42
CA TRP A 219 14.34 -8.68 -5.70
C TRP A 219 13.70 -10.01 -6.07
N SER A 220 13.31 -10.79 -5.07
CA SER A 220 12.64 -12.09 -5.24
C SER A 220 11.38 -12.02 -6.12
N LEU A 221 10.69 -10.88 -6.14
CA LEU A 221 9.50 -10.64 -6.97
C LEU A 221 9.81 -10.06 -8.37
N ALA A 222 11.08 -9.96 -8.78
CA ALA A 222 11.45 -9.50 -10.12
C ALA A 222 10.72 -10.23 -11.27
N PRO A 223 10.60 -11.58 -11.27
CA PRO A 223 9.87 -12.28 -12.32
C PRO A 223 8.40 -11.89 -12.42
N VAL A 224 7.77 -11.57 -11.29
CA VAL A 224 6.37 -11.12 -11.23
C VAL A 224 6.24 -9.72 -11.81
N VAL A 225 7.17 -8.81 -11.46
CA VAL A 225 7.21 -7.45 -12.02
C VAL A 225 7.34 -7.51 -13.55
N GLU A 226 8.25 -8.32 -14.08
CA GLU A 226 8.44 -8.50 -15.53
C GLU A 226 7.18 -9.07 -16.21
N ALA A 227 6.45 -9.99 -15.57
CA ALA A 227 5.21 -10.52 -16.10
C ALA A 227 4.08 -9.45 -16.10
N LEU A 228 3.95 -8.67 -15.04
CA LEU A 228 2.91 -7.63 -14.90
C LEU A 228 3.08 -6.49 -15.90
N VAL A 229 4.30 -6.22 -16.36
CA VAL A 229 4.60 -5.22 -17.38
C VAL A 229 3.89 -5.53 -18.72
N ALA A 230 3.48 -6.77 -18.98
CA ALA A 230 2.66 -7.11 -20.14
C ALA A 230 1.29 -6.41 -20.15
N LEU A 231 0.74 -6.10 -18.97
CA LEU A 231 -0.55 -5.42 -18.84
C LEU A 231 -0.45 -3.97 -19.33
N ARG A 232 -1.45 -3.54 -20.11
CA ARG A 232 -1.56 -2.14 -20.53
C ARG A 232 -1.76 -1.24 -19.32
N GLY A 233 -1.01 -0.13 -19.27
CA GLY A 233 -1.09 0.85 -18.18
C GLY A 233 -0.26 0.50 -16.95
N ILE A 234 0.40 -0.65 -16.93
CA ILE A 234 1.34 -1.04 -15.87
C ILE A 234 2.75 -1.01 -16.47
N ASP A 235 3.55 -0.01 -16.15
CA ASP A 235 4.97 0.02 -16.43
C ASP A 235 5.76 -0.67 -15.30
N LYS A 236 7.08 -0.73 -15.45
CA LYS A 236 7.97 -1.38 -14.49
C LYS A 236 7.84 -0.77 -13.08
N LEU A 237 7.81 0.55 -12.97
CA LEU A 237 7.68 1.24 -11.69
C LEU A 237 6.31 1.00 -11.05
N ALA A 238 5.23 1.02 -11.85
CA ALA A 238 3.89 0.71 -11.35
C ALA A 238 3.78 -0.74 -10.86
N ALA A 239 4.38 -1.70 -11.57
CA ALA A 239 4.43 -3.10 -11.15
C ALA A 239 5.22 -3.26 -9.84
N MET A 240 6.37 -2.58 -9.71
CA MET A 240 7.15 -2.57 -8.46
C MET A 240 6.35 -2.02 -7.29
N VAL A 241 5.66 -0.88 -7.45
CA VAL A 241 4.80 -0.31 -6.40
C VAL A 241 3.70 -1.29 -6.01
N LEU A 242 3.01 -1.90 -6.99
CA LEU A 242 1.96 -2.87 -6.72
C LEU A 242 2.49 -4.06 -5.93
N MET A 243 3.61 -4.64 -6.33
CA MET A 243 4.18 -5.81 -5.66
C MET A 243 4.80 -5.45 -4.30
N ALA A 244 5.41 -4.27 -4.14
CA ALA A 244 5.91 -3.80 -2.86
C ALA A 244 4.79 -3.61 -1.82
N GLU A 245 3.64 -3.13 -2.24
CA GLU A 245 2.49 -2.92 -1.36
C GLU A 245 1.67 -4.18 -1.11
N LEU A 246 1.57 -5.08 -2.08
CA LEU A 246 0.74 -6.30 -1.99
C LEU A 246 1.53 -7.49 -1.44
N GLY A 247 2.83 -7.59 -1.75
CA GLY A 247 3.65 -8.75 -1.42
C GLY A 247 3.16 -10.02 -2.09
N ASP A 248 3.19 -11.11 -1.37
CA ASP A 248 2.70 -12.40 -1.84
C ASP A 248 1.18 -12.37 -2.07
N ILE A 249 0.79 -12.34 -3.34
CA ILE A 249 -0.62 -12.36 -3.76
C ILE A 249 -1.21 -13.78 -3.66
N SER A 250 -0.40 -14.85 -3.61
CA SER A 250 -0.88 -16.22 -3.52
C SER A 250 -1.68 -16.51 -2.24
N ARG A 251 -1.49 -15.68 -1.20
CA ARG A 251 -2.29 -15.72 0.04
C ARG A 251 -3.79 -15.42 -0.15
N PHE A 252 -4.18 -14.89 -1.31
CA PHE A 252 -5.58 -14.69 -1.63
C PHE A 252 -6.12 -15.86 -2.46
N ASP A 253 -7.09 -16.59 -1.95
CA ASP A 253 -7.67 -17.77 -2.63
C ASP A 253 -8.39 -17.43 -3.92
N SER A 254 -8.80 -16.18 -4.07
CA SER A 254 -9.52 -15.72 -5.25
C SER A 254 -9.27 -14.25 -5.56
N PRO A 255 -9.43 -13.85 -6.83
CA PRO A 255 -9.33 -12.44 -7.20
C PRO A 255 -10.36 -11.55 -6.48
N ARG A 256 -11.49 -12.12 -6.04
CA ARG A 256 -12.50 -11.39 -5.26
C ARG A 256 -11.99 -10.99 -3.89
N GLN A 257 -11.23 -11.86 -3.23
CA GLN A 257 -10.58 -11.53 -1.95
C GLN A 257 -9.56 -10.40 -2.12
N LEU A 258 -8.73 -10.43 -3.17
CA LEU A 258 -7.80 -9.36 -3.48
C LEU A 258 -8.52 -8.03 -3.79
N MET A 259 -9.63 -8.06 -4.55
CA MET A 259 -10.46 -6.87 -4.81
C MET A 259 -11.04 -6.29 -3.52
N ALA A 260 -11.49 -7.14 -2.59
CA ALA A 260 -12.02 -6.73 -1.28
C ALA A 260 -10.90 -6.16 -0.40
N PHE A 261 -9.72 -6.81 -0.35
CA PHE A 261 -8.53 -6.32 0.34
C PHE A 261 -8.11 -4.93 -0.14
N LEU A 262 -8.23 -4.66 -1.44
CA LEU A 262 -7.93 -3.36 -2.04
C LEU A 262 -9.04 -2.33 -1.87
N GLY A 263 -10.18 -2.70 -1.28
CA GLY A 263 -11.33 -1.81 -1.13
C GLY A 263 -11.94 -1.33 -2.43
N LEU A 264 -11.82 -2.14 -3.50
CA LEU A 264 -12.40 -1.88 -4.83
C LEU A 264 -13.80 -2.49 -4.99
N VAL A 265 -14.32 -3.16 -3.96
CA VAL A 265 -15.67 -3.68 -3.94
C VAL A 265 -16.65 -2.62 -3.43
N PRO A 266 -17.88 -2.57 -3.94
CA PRO A 266 -18.90 -1.66 -3.42
C PRO A 266 -19.26 -2.01 -1.97
N SER A 267 -19.53 -1.00 -1.15
CA SER A 267 -20.20 -1.20 0.13
C SER A 267 -21.62 -1.69 -0.11
N GLU A 268 -22.14 -2.52 0.78
CA GLU A 268 -23.48 -3.07 0.68
C GLU A 268 -24.21 -2.97 2.02
N HIS A 269 -25.42 -2.45 1.98
CA HIS A 269 -26.35 -2.33 3.11
C HIS A 269 -27.68 -2.92 2.68
N SER A 270 -27.71 -4.23 2.48
CA SER A 270 -28.89 -4.95 2.00
C SER A 270 -29.60 -5.63 3.18
N SER A 271 -30.93 -5.60 3.18
CA SER A 271 -31.76 -6.30 4.15
C SER A 271 -32.98 -6.90 3.44
N GLY A 272 -33.27 -8.17 3.69
CA GLY A 272 -34.34 -8.92 3.02
C GLY A 272 -34.15 -8.90 1.49
N SER A 273 -35.18 -8.55 0.78
CA SER A 273 -35.19 -8.47 -0.70
C SER A 273 -34.57 -7.17 -1.26
N ARG A 274 -34.32 -6.17 -0.41
CA ARG A 274 -33.80 -4.86 -0.84
C ARG A 274 -32.30 -4.84 -0.88
N ARG A 275 -31.74 -4.76 -2.10
CA ARG A 275 -30.28 -4.60 -2.31
C ARG A 275 -29.91 -3.13 -2.45
N ARG A 276 -29.04 -2.62 -1.55
CA ARG A 276 -28.52 -1.25 -1.59
C ARG A 276 -26.99 -1.28 -1.62
N GLN A 277 -26.42 -0.95 -2.78
CA GLN A 277 -24.98 -0.82 -2.97
C GLN A 277 -24.56 0.66 -2.97
N GLY A 278 -23.47 0.96 -2.30
CA GLY A 278 -22.88 2.30 -2.23
C GLY A 278 -21.58 2.43 -3.07
N ALA A 279 -20.76 3.39 -2.69
CA ALA A 279 -19.44 3.56 -3.26
C ALA A 279 -18.51 2.39 -2.88
N ILE A 280 -17.29 2.34 -3.44
CA ILE A 280 -16.29 1.35 -3.03
C ILE A 280 -15.94 1.54 -1.54
N THR A 281 -15.58 0.43 -0.88
CA THR A 281 -15.33 0.43 0.58
C THR A 281 -14.14 1.29 1.00
N LEU A 282 -13.17 1.53 0.11
CA LEU A 282 -11.92 2.25 0.37
C LEU A 282 -11.05 1.64 1.50
N THR A 283 -11.36 0.42 1.94
CA THR A 283 -10.57 -0.32 2.92
C THR A 283 -9.21 -0.74 2.36
N GLY A 284 -8.29 -1.12 3.23
CA GLY A 284 -6.99 -1.68 2.86
C GLY A 284 -6.03 -0.69 2.19
N ASN A 285 -5.17 -1.20 1.31
CA ASN A 285 -4.02 -0.46 0.81
C ASN A 285 -4.38 0.63 -0.20
N SER A 286 -4.25 1.89 0.19
CA SER A 286 -4.58 3.06 -0.64
C SER A 286 -3.55 3.31 -1.74
N HIS A 287 -2.26 2.98 -1.53
CA HIS A 287 -1.20 3.16 -2.53
C HIS A 287 -1.42 2.22 -3.72
N ALA A 288 -1.62 0.92 -3.45
CA ALA A 288 -1.92 -0.06 -4.49
C ALA A 288 -3.23 0.27 -5.23
N ARG A 289 -4.29 0.66 -4.49
CA ARG A 289 -5.57 1.07 -5.09
C ARG A 289 -5.41 2.28 -6.03
N ARG A 290 -4.67 3.32 -5.61
CA ARG A 290 -4.37 4.47 -6.45
C ARG A 290 -3.65 4.06 -7.73
N MET A 291 -2.61 3.24 -7.63
CA MET A 291 -1.85 2.75 -8.78
C MET A 291 -2.73 1.99 -9.78
N LEU A 292 -3.63 1.14 -9.29
CA LEU A 292 -4.59 0.42 -10.13
C LEU A 292 -5.56 1.36 -10.86
N VAL A 293 -6.07 2.38 -10.18
CA VAL A 293 -6.98 3.37 -10.79
C VAL A 293 -6.24 4.21 -11.84
N GLU A 294 -5.00 4.62 -11.57
CA GLU A 294 -4.15 5.34 -12.54
C GLU A 294 -3.86 4.46 -13.77
N SER A 295 -3.52 3.19 -13.58
CA SER A 295 -3.32 2.22 -14.66
C SER A 295 -4.57 2.02 -15.51
N ALA A 296 -5.75 2.02 -14.89
CA ALA A 296 -7.03 1.80 -15.54
C ALA A 296 -7.39 2.88 -16.58
N TRP A 297 -6.87 4.12 -16.45
CA TRP A 297 -7.07 5.16 -17.45
C TRP A 297 -6.55 4.80 -18.84
N SER A 298 -5.57 3.90 -18.94
CA SER A 298 -5.01 3.45 -20.19
C SER A 298 -6.01 2.66 -21.04
N TYR A 299 -7.04 2.09 -20.43
CA TYR A 299 -8.07 1.29 -21.11
C TYR A 299 -9.19 2.10 -21.76
N ARG A 300 -9.15 3.44 -21.66
CA ARG A 300 -10.05 4.34 -22.42
C ARG A 300 -9.83 4.29 -23.93
N PHE A 301 -8.66 3.88 -24.36
CA PHE A 301 -8.31 3.75 -25.78
C PHE A 301 -8.70 2.36 -26.31
N PRO A 302 -8.95 2.21 -27.63
CA PRO A 302 -9.23 0.92 -28.25
C PRO A 302 -8.14 -0.13 -27.98
N ALA A 303 -8.53 -1.39 -27.92
CA ALA A 303 -7.58 -2.50 -27.78
C ALA A 303 -6.69 -2.59 -29.03
N ARG A 304 -5.37 -2.45 -28.86
CA ARG A 304 -4.37 -2.54 -29.94
C ARG A 304 -3.04 -3.04 -29.38
N GLN A 305 -2.37 -3.90 -30.11
CA GLN A 305 -1.00 -4.33 -29.85
C GLN A 305 -0.02 -3.39 -30.57
N THR A 306 0.27 -2.25 -29.95
CA THR A 306 1.23 -1.28 -30.50
C THR A 306 2.67 -1.78 -30.35
N GLY A 307 3.59 -1.28 -31.21
CA GLY A 307 5.02 -1.59 -31.10
C GLY A 307 5.59 -1.24 -29.71
N HIS A 308 5.10 -0.16 -29.08
CA HIS A 308 5.47 0.20 -27.70
C HIS A 308 5.07 -0.89 -26.69
N LEU A 309 3.83 -1.38 -26.75
CA LEU A 309 3.36 -2.43 -25.82
C LEU A 309 4.10 -3.75 -26.05
N LYS A 310 4.41 -4.11 -27.31
CA LYS A 310 5.21 -5.32 -27.63
C LYS A 310 6.64 -5.21 -27.07
N ARG A 311 7.32 -4.07 -27.28
CA ARG A 311 8.66 -3.84 -26.72
C ARG A 311 8.66 -3.85 -25.19
N LYS A 312 7.67 -3.19 -24.57
CA LYS A 312 7.51 -3.17 -23.11
C LYS A 312 7.37 -4.59 -22.53
N ALA A 313 6.62 -5.45 -23.19
CA ALA A 313 6.35 -6.81 -22.76
C ALA A 313 7.36 -7.84 -23.30
N ALA A 314 8.48 -7.43 -23.91
CA ALA A 314 9.39 -8.35 -24.58
C ALA A 314 9.88 -9.50 -23.68
N ASN A 315 10.25 -9.18 -22.44
CA ASN A 315 10.76 -10.13 -21.46
C ASN A 315 9.68 -10.86 -20.65
N ALA A 316 8.40 -10.48 -20.80
CA ALA A 316 7.32 -11.13 -20.07
C ALA A 316 7.07 -12.55 -20.60
N PRO A 317 6.69 -13.51 -19.74
CA PRO A 317 6.29 -14.86 -20.17
C PRO A 317 5.14 -14.83 -21.19
N GLU A 318 5.11 -15.77 -22.13
CA GLU A 318 4.06 -15.82 -23.17
C GLU A 318 2.66 -15.95 -22.58
N GLU A 319 2.53 -16.69 -21.49
CA GLU A 319 1.29 -16.84 -20.78
C GLU A 319 0.78 -15.51 -20.20
N ALA A 320 1.68 -14.71 -19.61
CA ALA A 320 1.35 -13.36 -19.13
C ALA A 320 0.94 -12.43 -20.29
N LYS A 321 1.61 -12.53 -21.44
CA LYS A 321 1.24 -11.79 -22.67
C LYS A 321 -0.16 -12.17 -23.16
N ALA A 322 -0.50 -13.47 -23.16
CA ALA A 322 -1.83 -13.94 -23.54
C ALA A 322 -2.92 -13.43 -22.61
N ILE A 323 -2.70 -13.49 -21.27
CA ILE A 323 -3.61 -12.93 -20.28
C ILE A 323 -3.74 -11.42 -20.44
N ALA A 324 -2.64 -10.69 -20.65
CA ALA A 324 -2.64 -9.25 -20.85
C ALA A 324 -3.42 -8.83 -22.12
N TRP A 325 -3.36 -9.60 -23.19
CA TRP A 325 -4.17 -9.35 -24.37
C TRP A 325 -5.67 -9.62 -24.13
N LYS A 326 -6.00 -10.69 -23.41
CA LYS A 326 -7.38 -10.95 -22.95
C LYS A 326 -7.90 -9.82 -22.08
N ALA A 327 -7.08 -9.36 -21.11
CA ALA A 327 -7.38 -8.21 -20.26
C ALA A 327 -7.64 -6.95 -21.10
N GLN A 328 -6.78 -6.65 -22.06
CA GLN A 328 -6.92 -5.46 -22.89
C GLN A 328 -8.24 -5.46 -23.68
N LYS A 329 -8.60 -6.58 -24.33
CA LYS A 329 -9.87 -6.70 -25.05
C LYS A 329 -11.08 -6.49 -24.12
N ARG A 330 -11.06 -7.17 -22.97
CA ARG A 330 -12.15 -7.11 -21.98
C ARG A 330 -12.30 -5.70 -21.39
N LEU A 331 -11.18 -5.12 -20.90
CA LEU A 331 -11.22 -3.86 -20.14
C LEU A 331 -11.48 -2.64 -21.04
N CYS A 332 -10.96 -2.62 -22.26
CA CYS A 332 -11.27 -1.57 -23.23
C CYS A 332 -12.77 -1.64 -23.65
N GLY A 333 -13.31 -2.84 -23.85
CA GLY A 333 -14.75 -3.04 -24.07
C GLY A 333 -15.56 -2.52 -22.90
N ARG A 334 -15.22 -2.95 -21.69
CA ARG A 334 -15.91 -2.52 -20.46
C ARG A 334 -15.89 -1.01 -20.26
N TYR A 335 -14.73 -0.37 -20.50
CA TYR A 335 -14.61 1.09 -20.42
C TYR A 335 -15.59 1.77 -21.38
N ARG A 336 -15.59 1.35 -22.64
CA ARG A 336 -16.48 1.89 -23.69
C ARG A 336 -17.96 1.71 -23.35
N ASP A 337 -18.35 0.52 -22.90
CA ASP A 337 -19.77 0.19 -22.62
C ASP A 337 -20.29 1.01 -21.44
N LEU A 338 -19.50 1.15 -20.36
CA LEU A 338 -19.89 1.99 -19.21
C LEU A 338 -19.94 3.48 -19.59
N THR A 339 -19.05 3.95 -20.44
CA THR A 339 -19.07 5.34 -20.94
C THR A 339 -20.29 5.60 -21.80
N ARG A 340 -20.66 4.66 -22.68
CA ARG A 340 -21.89 4.75 -23.49
C ARG A 340 -23.17 4.75 -22.62
N ALA A 341 -23.13 4.04 -21.50
CA ALA A 341 -24.20 4.06 -20.50
C ALA A 341 -24.22 5.34 -19.63
N GLY A 342 -23.47 6.39 -20.01
CA GLY A 342 -23.48 7.69 -19.34
C GLY A 342 -22.77 7.73 -17.98
N LYS A 343 -21.96 6.71 -17.62
CA LYS A 343 -21.26 6.69 -16.35
C LYS A 343 -20.08 7.67 -16.35
N ASN A 344 -19.89 8.35 -15.21
CA ASN A 344 -18.77 9.26 -15.01
C ASN A 344 -17.42 8.53 -15.21
N ALA A 345 -16.47 9.14 -15.93
CA ALA A 345 -15.20 8.53 -16.28
C ALA A 345 -14.38 8.05 -15.06
N LYS A 346 -14.45 8.74 -13.92
CA LYS A 346 -13.78 8.30 -12.69
C LYS A 346 -14.39 6.99 -12.15
N LEU A 347 -15.72 6.86 -12.18
CA LEU A 347 -16.40 5.62 -11.80
C LEU A 347 -16.07 4.48 -12.77
N VAL A 348 -15.99 4.78 -14.06
CA VAL A 348 -15.58 3.82 -15.09
C VAL A 348 -14.16 3.31 -14.81
N CYS A 349 -13.21 4.21 -14.52
CA CYS A 349 -11.84 3.81 -14.16
C CYS A 349 -11.79 2.92 -12.92
N VAL A 350 -12.57 3.21 -11.89
CA VAL A 350 -12.64 2.36 -10.68
C VAL A 350 -13.20 0.97 -11.02
N ALA A 351 -14.23 0.90 -11.84
CA ALA A 351 -14.79 -0.39 -12.28
C ALA A 351 -13.77 -1.21 -13.10
N VAL A 352 -13.02 -0.54 -13.99
CA VAL A 352 -11.93 -1.17 -14.77
C VAL A 352 -10.78 -1.59 -13.86
N ALA A 353 -10.37 -0.76 -12.89
CA ALA A 353 -9.34 -1.09 -11.92
C ALA A 353 -9.68 -2.35 -11.11
N ARG A 354 -10.95 -2.49 -10.71
CA ARG A 354 -11.45 -3.70 -10.04
C ARG A 354 -11.28 -4.95 -10.92
N GLU A 355 -11.68 -4.89 -12.19
CA GLU A 355 -11.52 -6.04 -13.10
C GLU A 355 -10.03 -6.28 -13.44
N LEU A 356 -9.21 -5.23 -13.56
CA LEU A 356 -7.76 -5.33 -13.76
C LEU A 356 -7.07 -6.11 -12.63
N THR A 357 -7.52 -5.90 -11.38
CA THR A 357 -7.03 -6.65 -10.21
C THR A 357 -7.17 -8.17 -10.42
N GLY A 358 -8.24 -8.63 -11.06
CA GLY A 358 -8.42 -10.05 -11.38
C GLY A 358 -7.38 -10.59 -12.37
N PHE A 359 -7.02 -9.81 -13.37
CA PHE A 359 -5.97 -10.20 -14.33
C PHE A 359 -4.57 -10.16 -13.71
N ILE A 360 -4.31 -9.22 -12.80
CA ILE A 360 -3.07 -9.19 -12.02
C ILE A 360 -2.97 -10.47 -11.18
N TRP A 361 -4.02 -10.83 -10.46
CA TRP A 361 -4.07 -12.04 -9.66
C TRP A 361 -3.80 -13.30 -10.52
N ASP A 362 -4.43 -13.42 -11.70
CA ASP A 362 -4.24 -14.54 -12.63
C ASP A 362 -2.77 -14.65 -13.09
N ILE A 363 -2.15 -13.53 -13.50
CA ILE A 363 -0.73 -13.51 -13.90
C ILE A 363 0.17 -13.93 -12.73
N VAL A 364 -0.02 -13.34 -11.55
CA VAL A 364 0.85 -13.60 -10.40
C VAL A 364 0.77 -15.05 -9.94
N CYS A 365 -0.43 -15.62 -9.85
CA CYS A 365 -0.62 -17.03 -9.45
C CYS A 365 0.01 -18.04 -10.44
N ARG A 366 0.26 -17.64 -11.68
CA ARG A 366 0.95 -18.48 -12.67
C ARG A 366 2.46 -18.35 -12.61
N VAL A 367 2.96 -17.15 -12.30
CA VAL A 367 4.41 -16.88 -12.20
C VAL A 367 4.96 -17.26 -10.82
N MET A 368 4.15 -17.10 -9.77
CA MET A 368 4.44 -17.57 -8.42
C MET A 368 3.49 -18.74 -8.10
N PRO A 369 3.88 -19.99 -8.34
CA PRO A 369 3.09 -21.12 -7.89
C PRO A 369 2.90 -21.02 -6.37
N ARG A 370 1.68 -21.28 -5.90
CA ARG A 370 1.37 -21.30 -4.48
C ARG A 370 2.37 -22.19 -3.77
N ALA A 371 3.08 -21.66 -2.79
CA ALA A 371 3.71 -22.52 -1.81
C ALA A 371 2.57 -23.36 -1.22
N HIS A 372 2.60 -24.66 -1.43
CA HIS A 372 1.64 -25.57 -0.82
C HIS A 372 1.67 -25.26 0.68
N ALA A 373 0.52 -24.86 1.22
CA ALA A 373 0.37 -24.75 2.66
C ALA A 373 0.71 -26.13 3.26
N VAL A 374 1.86 -26.18 3.93
CA VAL A 374 2.26 -27.31 4.75
C VAL A 374 1.51 -27.21 6.08
#